data_f5cd2c0a03cc4f260c43e5ae81a7f6fe
#
_entry.id   f5cd2c0a03cc4f260c43e5ae81a7f6fe
#
_cell.length_a   1.000
_cell.length_b   1.000
_cell.length_c   1.000
_cell.angle_alpha   90.00
_cell.angle_beta   90.00
_cell.angle_gamma   90.00
#
_symmetry.space_group_name_H-M   'P 1'
#
loop_
_entity.id
_entity.type
_entity.pdbx_description
1 polymer ?
#
loop_
_entity_poly.entity_id
_entity_poly.type
_entity_poly.pdbx_seq_one_letter_code
_entity_poly.pdbx_strand_id
1 'polypeptide(L)'
;MSDTAYEERIVRTVEAFRRNRYDVSRFTEPTAAADYLAAEIRGKRVGFGDSETLRALSLYERLSVHNEVIDPPRAGHVGGIEAFLAAGREALMTDVFLLSANAITEEGQILNMDGAGNRVAGSLFGHEKTYFVVGINKLVPDIAAGIE
;
A
#
# COMPACT_ATOMS: atom_id res chain seq x y z
N MET A 1 10.94 20.17 14.85
CA MET A 1 9.60 19.86 15.42
C MET A 1 9.86 18.97 16.64
N SER A 2 9.20 19.22 17.78
CA SER A 2 9.34 18.34 18.95
C SER A 2 8.66 17.01 18.69
N ASP A 3 9.10 15.94 19.37
CA ASP A 3 8.49 14.60 19.24
C ASP A 3 6.99 14.64 19.54
N THR A 4 6.56 15.44 20.51
CA THR A 4 5.16 15.62 20.87
C THR A 4 4.34 16.24 19.71
N ALA A 5 4.86 17.28 19.06
CA ALA A 5 4.17 17.92 17.92
C ALA A 5 4.08 16.99 16.71
N TYR A 6 5.08 16.12 16.52
CA TYR A 6 5.06 15.13 15.48
C TYR A 6 4.01 14.03 15.73
N GLU A 7 3.92 13.55 16.97
CA GLU A 7 2.90 12.58 17.37
C GLU A 7 1.48 13.13 17.24
N GLU A 8 1.25 14.37 17.65
CA GLU A 8 -0.04 15.04 17.47
C GLU A 8 -0.44 15.17 16.00
N ARG A 9 0.53 15.45 15.12
CA ARG A 9 0.34 15.50 13.69
C ARG A 9 -0.12 14.14 13.15
N ILE A 10 0.50 13.05 13.57
CA ILE A 10 0.12 11.69 13.18
C ILE A 10 -1.29 11.36 13.65
N VAL A 11 -1.62 11.67 14.90
CA VAL A 11 -2.97 11.41 15.46
C VAL A 11 -4.04 12.14 14.64
N ARG A 12 -3.84 13.43 14.35
CA ARG A 12 -4.78 14.21 13.51
C ARG A 12 -4.95 13.59 12.12
N THR A 13 -3.85 13.13 11.51
CA THR A 13 -3.88 12.48 10.20
C THR A 13 -4.70 11.19 10.23
N VAL A 14 -4.49 10.34 11.24
CA VAL A 14 -5.27 9.11 11.42
C VAL A 14 -6.76 9.41 11.56
N GLU A 15 -7.12 10.43 12.35
CA GLU A 15 -8.49 10.87 12.50
C GLU A 15 -9.09 11.40 11.19
N ALA A 16 -8.30 12.14 10.39
CA ALA A 16 -8.72 12.63 9.09
C ALA A 16 -9.03 11.46 8.13
N PHE A 17 -8.18 10.44 8.06
CA PHE A 17 -8.45 9.25 7.27
C PHE A 17 -9.71 8.51 7.74
N ARG A 18 -9.90 8.35 9.05
CA ARG A 18 -11.11 7.74 9.61
C ARG A 18 -12.39 8.52 9.27
N ARG A 19 -12.34 9.86 9.31
CA ARG A 19 -13.47 10.72 8.84
C ARG A 19 -13.75 10.51 7.36
N ASN A 20 -12.72 10.24 6.55
CA ASN A 20 -12.83 9.93 5.13
C ASN A 20 -13.18 8.43 4.88
N ARG A 21 -13.59 7.72 5.94
CA ARG A 21 -14.08 6.33 5.90
C ARG A 21 -13.01 5.28 5.57
N TYR A 22 -11.74 5.57 5.81
CA TYR A 22 -10.70 4.56 5.82
C TYR A 22 -10.70 3.82 7.17
N ASP A 23 -10.50 2.51 7.11
CA ASP A 23 -10.14 1.71 8.27
C ASP A 23 -8.63 1.83 8.49
N VAL A 24 -8.22 2.43 9.61
CA VAL A 24 -6.83 2.81 9.84
C VAL A 24 -6.26 2.05 11.03
N SER A 25 -5.22 1.27 10.77
CA SER A 25 -4.35 0.66 11.79
C SER A 25 -3.00 1.37 11.77
N ARG A 26 -2.48 1.68 12.94
CA ARG A 26 -1.17 2.31 13.13
C ARG A 26 -0.25 1.37 13.90
N PHE A 27 1.01 1.31 13.44
CA PHE A 27 2.05 0.53 14.07
C PHE A 27 3.31 1.40 14.25
N THR A 28 4.00 1.24 15.37
CA THR A 28 5.29 1.89 15.61
C THR A 28 6.43 1.11 14.98
N GLU A 29 6.27 -0.22 14.89
CA GLU A 29 7.27 -1.13 14.33
C GLU A 29 6.81 -1.69 12.98
N PRO A 30 7.65 -1.62 11.94
CA PRO A 30 7.32 -2.16 10.62
C PRO A 30 6.96 -3.65 10.63
N THR A 31 7.62 -4.45 11.46
CA THR A 31 7.35 -5.89 11.61
C THR A 31 5.96 -6.16 12.15
N ALA A 32 5.46 -5.34 13.10
CA ALA A 32 4.11 -5.48 13.64
C ALA A 32 3.04 -5.24 12.56
N ALA A 33 3.26 -4.29 11.65
CA ALA A 33 2.38 -4.07 10.50
C ALA A 33 2.35 -5.28 9.56
N ALA A 34 3.53 -5.85 9.28
CA ALA A 34 3.65 -7.03 8.43
C ALA A 34 2.98 -8.27 9.04
N ASP A 35 3.15 -8.47 10.36
CA ASP A 35 2.53 -9.57 11.09
C ASP A 35 1.01 -9.43 11.13
N TYR A 36 0.50 -8.21 11.32
CA TYR A 36 -0.93 -7.92 11.23
C TYR A 36 -1.50 -8.29 9.87
N LEU A 37 -0.87 -7.86 8.76
CA LEU A 37 -1.33 -8.18 7.42
C LEU A 37 -1.29 -9.69 7.14
N ALA A 38 -0.25 -10.39 7.59
CA ALA A 38 -0.13 -11.83 7.43
C ALA A 38 -1.19 -12.63 8.24
N ALA A 39 -1.66 -12.06 9.36
CA ALA A 39 -2.74 -12.64 10.14
C ALA A 39 -4.13 -12.39 9.52
N GLU A 40 -4.34 -11.17 9.01
CA GLU A 40 -5.62 -10.76 8.40
C GLU A 40 -5.88 -11.39 7.03
N ILE A 41 -4.83 -11.54 6.19
CA ILE A 41 -4.98 -11.96 4.80
C ILE A 41 -4.61 -13.43 4.68
N ARG A 42 -5.60 -14.30 4.56
CA ARG A 42 -5.41 -15.75 4.47
C ARG A 42 -6.38 -16.38 3.47
N GLY A 43 -5.86 -17.32 2.68
CA GLY A 43 -6.65 -18.08 1.70
C GLY A 43 -7.20 -17.20 0.56
N LYS A 44 -6.44 -16.17 0.17
CA LYS A 44 -6.84 -15.19 -0.84
C LYS A 44 -5.87 -15.18 -2.02
N ARG A 45 -6.36 -14.69 -3.17
CA ARG A 45 -5.51 -14.19 -4.23
C ARG A 45 -5.19 -12.72 -3.93
N VAL A 46 -3.91 -12.39 -3.90
CA VAL A 46 -3.42 -11.09 -3.46
C VAL A 46 -2.60 -10.44 -4.58
N GLY A 47 -3.03 -9.30 -5.06
CA GLY A 47 -2.30 -8.50 -6.03
C GLY A 47 -1.47 -7.41 -5.37
N PHE A 48 -0.26 -7.19 -5.89
CA PHE A 48 0.60 -6.10 -5.45
C PHE A 48 0.66 -4.98 -6.50
N GLY A 49 0.55 -3.74 -6.02
CA GLY A 49 1.10 -2.59 -6.71
C GLY A 49 2.62 -2.54 -6.52
N ASP A 50 3.35 -1.95 -7.47
CA ASP A 50 4.80 -1.74 -7.33
C ASP A 50 5.10 -0.84 -6.13
N SER A 51 5.84 -1.35 -5.14
CA SER A 51 6.06 -0.65 -3.86
C SER A 51 7.32 -1.10 -3.14
N GLU A 52 8.23 -0.15 -2.92
CA GLU A 52 9.39 -0.35 -2.05
C GLU A 52 8.97 -0.67 -0.61
N THR A 53 7.88 -0.09 -0.13
CA THR A 53 7.37 -0.36 1.22
C THR A 53 6.98 -1.82 1.39
N LEU A 54 6.28 -2.41 0.42
CA LEU A 54 5.90 -3.82 0.48
C LEU A 54 7.13 -4.73 0.45
N ARG A 55 8.15 -4.37 -0.36
CA ARG A 55 9.43 -5.10 -0.42
C ARG A 55 10.21 -5.01 0.90
N ALA A 56 10.33 -3.81 1.46
CA ALA A 56 11.02 -3.60 2.73
C ALA A 56 10.40 -4.38 3.90
N LEU A 57 9.09 -4.63 3.85
CA LEU A 57 8.35 -5.44 4.83
C LEU A 57 8.36 -6.94 4.52
N SER A 58 9.02 -7.37 3.44
CA SER A 58 9.02 -8.76 2.95
C SER A 58 7.61 -9.36 2.84
N LEU A 59 6.65 -8.55 2.38
CA LEU A 59 5.24 -8.96 2.36
C LEU A 59 4.95 -10.05 1.35
N TYR A 60 5.70 -10.13 0.26
CA TYR A 60 5.57 -11.24 -0.68
C TYR A 60 5.81 -12.59 0.03
N GLU A 61 6.94 -12.73 0.70
CA GLU A 61 7.33 -13.95 1.39
C GLU A 61 6.36 -14.29 2.53
N ARG A 62 5.96 -13.29 3.30
CA ARG A 62 5.04 -13.47 4.44
C ARG A 62 3.64 -13.90 3.99
N LEU A 63 3.09 -13.23 2.99
CA LEU A 63 1.73 -13.51 2.51
C LEU A 63 1.65 -14.79 1.67
N SER A 64 2.70 -15.15 0.94
CA SER A 64 2.76 -16.38 0.12
C SER A 64 2.66 -17.67 0.94
N VAL A 65 2.85 -17.61 2.26
CA VAL A 65 2.67 -18.78 3.15
C VAL A 65 1.23 -19.30 3.13
N HIS A 66 0.25 -18.42 3.01
CA HIS A 66 -1.17 -18.76 3.09
C HIS A 66 -2.03 -18.21 1.95
N ASN A 67 -1.39 -17.59 0.93
CA ASN A 67 -2.09 -16.92 -0.16
C ASN A 67 -1.38 -17.17 -1.49
N GLU A 68 -2.10 -16.97 -2.59
CA GLU A 68 -1.51 -16.81 -3.91
C GLU A 68 -1.20 -15.33 -4.14
N VAL A 69 0.09 -14.96 -4.25
CA VAL A 69 0.52 -13.57 -4.39
C VAL A 69 1.00 -13.30 -5.81
N ILE A 70 0.39 -12.31 -6.47
CA ILE A 70 0.78 -11.83 -7.79
C ILE A 70 1.54 -10.51 -7.61
N ASP A 71 2.85 -10.54 -7.91
CA ASP A 71 3.77 -9.41 -7.78
C ASP A 71 4.36 -9.06 -9.16
N PRO A 72 3.82 -8.01 -9.83
CA PRO A 72 4.26 -7.64 -11.17
C PRO A 72 5.76 -7.31 -11.29
N PRO A 73 6.39 -6.53 -10.38
CA PRO A 73 7.83 -6.33 -10.42
C PRO A 73 8.64 -7.62 -10.38
N ARG A 74 8.26 -8.58 -9.53
CA ARG A 74 8.93 -9.88 -9.42
C ARG A 74 8.80 -10.68 -10.73
N ALA A 75 7.61 -10.68 -11.34
CA ALA A 75 7.40 -11.30 -12.65
C ALA A 75 8.25 -10.62 -13.73
N GLY A 76 8.35 -9.30 -13.73
CA GLY A 76 9.15 -8.51 -14.64
C GLY A 76 10.66 -8.77 -14.54
N HIS A 77 11.18 -9.05 -13.35
CA HIS A 77 12.58 -9.42 -13.14
C HIS A 77 12.94 -10.74 -13.85
N VAL A 78 11.99 -11.65 -13.98
CA VAL A 78 12.20 -12.96 -14.61
C VAL A 78 11.91 -12.93 -16.12
N GLY A 79 10.78 -12.34 -16.51
CA GLY A 79 10.23 -12.42 -17.87
C GLY A 79 10.15 -11.08 -18.61
N GLY A 80 10.77 -10.01 -18.08
CA GLY A 80 10.78 -8.68 -18.71
C GLY A 80 9.44 -7.97 -18.66
N ILE A 81 9.31 -6.95 -19.52
CA ILE A 81 8.14 -6.05 -19.54
C ILE A 81 6.82 -6.79 -19.84
N GLU A 82 6.85 -7.78 -20.69
CA GLU A 82 5.65 -8.55 -21.02
C GLU A 82 5.11 -9.33 -19.82
N ALA A 83 6.00 -9.95 -19.04
CA ALA A 83 5.64 -10.65 -17.82
C ALA A 83 5.15 -9.68 -16.72
N PHE A 84 5.79 -8.52 -16.61
CA PHE A 84 5.33 -7.45 -15.72
C PHE A 84 3.90 -7.01 -16.06
N LEU A 85 3.61 -6.73 -17.33
CA LEU A 85 2.29 -6.29 -17.77
C LEU A 85 1.23 -7.38 -17.63
N ALA A 86 1.59 -8.65 -17.92
CA ALA A 86 0.68 -9.78 -17.73
C ALA A 86 0.32 -9.95 -16.24
N ALA A 87 1.31 -9.98 -15.36
CA ALA A 87 1.10 -10.04 -13.92
C ALA A 87 0.35 -8.80 -13.39
N GLY A 88 0.61 -7.62 -13.96
CA GLY A 88 -0.12 -6.40 -13.63
C GLY A 88 -1.62 -6.50 -13.92
N ARG A 89 -2.00 -7.07 -15.07
CA ARG A 89 -3.41 -7.33 -15.39
C ARG A 89 -4.02 -8.39 -14.48
N GLU A 90 -3.28 -9.44 -14.17
CA GLU A 90 -3.72 -10.50 -13.28
C GLU A 90 -3.94 -9.97 -11.85
N ALA A 91 -3.04 -9.12 -11.35
CA ALA A 91 -3.16 -8.50 -10.04
C ALA A 91 -4.44 -7.67 -9.88
N LEU A 92 -4.99 -7.11 -10.97
CA LEU A 92 -6.26 -6.39 -10.96
C LEU A 92 -7.50 -7.29 -10.77
N MET A 93 -7.34 -8.60 -10.89
CA MET A 93 -8.42 -9.60 -10.77
C MET A 93 -8.33 -10.42 -9.48
N THR A 94 -7.58 -9.93 -8.49
CA THR A 94 -7.38 -10.59 -7.20
C THR A 94 -8.42 -10.17 -6.16
N ASP A 95 -8.55 -10.98 -5.09
CA ASP A 95 -9.50 -10.70 -4.00
C ASP A 95 -9.05 -9.48 -3.17
N VAL A 96 -7.74 -9.38 -2.95
CA VAL A 96 -7.12 -8.35 -2.12
C VAL A 96 -6.01 -7.66 -2.91
N PHE A 97 -5.88 -6.34 -2.76
CA PHE A 97 -4.82 -5.57 -3.38
C PHE A 97 -4.03 -4.79 -2.34
N LEU A 98 -2.70 -4.90 -2.40
CA LEU A 98 -1.80 -4.14 -1.54
C LEU A 98 -0.96 -3.17 -2.37
N LEU A 99 -0.87 -1.94 -1.87
CA LEU A 99 -0.02 -0.90 -2.46
C LEU A 99 0.48 0.06 -1.37
N SER A 100 1.39 0.92 -1.75
CA SER A 100 1.74 2.10 -0.96
C SER A 100 1.20 3.37 -1.63
N ALA A 101 1.59 4.52 -1.12
CA ALA A 101 1.29 5.82 -1.70
C ALA A 101 2.58 6.59 -2.01
N ASN A 102 2.52 7.53 -2.96
CA ASN A 102 3.58 8.52 -3.15
C ASN A 102 3.59 9.51 -1.98
N ALA A 103 2.42 9.99 -1.59
CA ALA A 103 2.23 10.82 -0.40
C ALA A 103 0.85 10.60 0.23
N ILE A 104 0.74 10.92 1.51
CA ILE A 104 -0.53 11.05 2.24
C ILE A 104 -0.58 12.42 2.90
N THR A 105 -1.74 13.06 2.92
CA THR A 105 -1.89 14.40 3.51
C THR A 105 -2.46 14.35 4.93
N GLU A 106 -2.25 15.43 5.69
CA GLU A 106 -2.84 15.58 7.02
C GLU A 106 -4.38 15.67 6.98
N GLU A 107 -4.96 15.96 5.83
CA GLU A 107 -6.41 15.96 5.60
C GLU A 107 -6.99 14.60 5.24
N GLY A 108 -6.15 13.56 5.18
CA GLY A 108 -6.57 12.20 4.88
C GLY A 108 -6.80 11.93 3.39
N GLN A 109 -5.95 12.49 2.54
CA GLN A 109 -5.94 12.25 1.10
C GLN A 109 -4.73 11.38 0.74
N ILE A 110 -4.86 10.57 -0.30
CA ILE A 110 -3.81 9.71 -0.82
C ILE A 110 -3.42 10.21 -2.22
N LEU A 111 -2.13 10.42 -2.44
CA LEU A 111 -1.59 10.81 -3.73
C LEU A 111 -0.81 9.65 -4.34
N ASN A 112 -1.17 9.29 -5.57
CA ASN A 112 -0.46 8.30 -6.36
C ASN A 112 -0.21 8.81 -7.77
N MET A 113 1.00 8.54 -8.27
CA MET A 113 1.39 8.79 -9.66
C MET A 113 2.14 7.57 -10.18
N ASP A 114 1.64 6.98 -11.24
CA ASP A 114 2.15 5.74 -11.81
C ASP A 114 2.76 5.93 -13.19
N GLY A 115 3.78 5.12 -13.50
CA GLY A 115 4.30 4.98 -14.86
C GLY A 115 3.39 4.11 -15.73
N ALA A 116 2.98 2.95 -15.24
CA ALA A 116 2.14 2.00 -15.98
C ALA A 116 0.64 2.11 -15.66
N GLY A 117 0.27 2.74 -14.54
CA GLY A 117 -1.11 2.91 -14.11
C GLY A 117 -1.73 1.73 -13.37
N ASN A 118 -1.03 0.61 -13.24
CA ASN A 118 -1.54 -0.61 -12.61
C ASN A 118 -1.82 -0.45 -11.12
N ARG A 119 -1.00 0.30 -10.40
CA ARG A 119 -1.17 0.57 -8.97
C ARG A 119 -2.39 1.45 -8.72
N VAL A 120 -2.54 2.54 -9.45
CA VAL A 120 -3.72 3.42 -9.38
C VAL A 120 -4.98 2.65 -9.76
N ALA A 121 -4.97 1.88 -10.85
CA ALA A 121 -6.11 1.07 -11.28
C ALA A 121 -6.55 0.07 -10.19
N GLY A 122 -5.61 -0.67 -9.58
CA GLY A 122 -5.89 -1.62 -8.50
C GLY A 122 -6.41 -0.96 -7.23
N SER A 123 -6.13 0.31 -7.00
CA SER A 123 -6.62 1.03 -5.82
C SER A 123 -8.08 1.46 -5.91
N LEU A 124 -8.67 1.47 -7.10
CA LEU A 124 -9.97 2.11 -7.34
C LEU A 124 -11.15 1.14 -7.34
N PHE A 125 -11.00 -0.06 -7.88
CA PHE A 125 -12.15 -0.95 -8.08
C PHE A 125 -11.76 -2.41 -8.25
N GLY A 126 -12.66 -3.30 -7.82
CA GLY A 126 -12.67 -4.72 -8.17
C GLY A 126 -12.29 -5.67 -7.04
N HIS A 127 -11.50 -5.23 -6.08
CA HIS A 127 -11.06 -6.04 -4.97
C HIS A 127 -12.07 -6.04 -3.81
N GLU A 128 -12.14 -7.14 -3.06
CA GLU A 128 -12.90 -7.19 -1.80
C GLU A 128 -12.33 -6.20 -0.78
N LYS A 129 -11.00 -6.06 -0.74
CA LYS A 129 -10.30 -5.13 0.14
C LYS A 129 -9.00 -4.63 -0.49
N THR A 130 -8.76 -3.33 -0.32
CA THR A 130 -7.50 -2.69 -0.73
C THR A 130 -6.78 -2.15 0.50
N TYR A 131 -5.50 -2.50 0.66
CA TYR A 131 -4.65 -2.02 1.74
C TYR A 131 -3.61 -1.04 1.21
N PHE A 132 -3.62 0.17 1.74
CA PHE A 132 -2.53 1.13 1.58
C PHE A 132 -1.55 0.97 2.74
N VAL A 133 -0.37 0.47 2.46
CA VAL A 133 0.70 0.28 3.45
C VAL A 133 1.69 1.44 3.28
N VAL A 134 1.66 2.38 4.22
CA VAL A 134 2.35 3.66 4.05
C VAL A 134 3.25 3.96 5.25
N GLY A 135 4.50 4.27 4.98
CA GLY A 135 5.41 4.80 5.99
C GLY A 135 5.13 6.26 6.30
N ILE A 136 5.36 6.67 7.54
CA ILE A 136 5.12 8.04 7.99
C ILE A 136 5.98 9.08 7.25
N ASN A 137 7.07 8.66 6.63
CA ASN A 137 7.90 9.48 5.76
C ASN A 137 7.17 10.01 4.51
N LYS A 138 5.97 9.48 4.22
CA LYS A 138 5.10 9.94 3.12
C LYS A 138 4.08 10.99 3.55
N LEU A 139 4.05 11.36 4.84
CA LEU A 139 3.13 12.36 5.35
C LEU A 139 3.56 13.76 4.96
N VAL A 140 2.69 14.44 4.23
CA VAL A 140 2.84 15.84 3.82
C VAL A 140 1.68 16.69 4.37
N PRO A 141 1.84 18.01 4.51
CA PRO A 141 0.75 18.85 5.03
C PRO A 141 -0.48 18.86 4.12
N ASP A 142 -0.28 18.96 2.81
CA ASP A 142 -1.36 19.12 1.84
C ASP A 142 -0.99 18.50 0.47
N ILE A 143 -1.90 18.59 -0.50
CA ILE A 143 -1.71 18.08 -1.85
C ILE A 143 -0.57 18.80 -2.58
N ALA A 144 -0.43 20.12 -2.41
CA ALA A 144 0.59 20.88 -3.10
C ALA A 144 2.00 20.39 -2.73
N ALA A 145 2.25 20.21 -1.42
CA ALA A 145 3.51 19.63 -0.92
C ALA A 145 3.74 18.17 -1.32
N GLY A 146 2.69 17.45 -1.67
CA GLY A 146 2.78 16.06 -2.11
C GLY A 146 3.07 15.89 -3.61
N ILE A 147 2.96 16.96 -4.38
CA ILE A 147 3.22 16.99 -5.83
C ILE A 147 4.65 17.47 -6.14
N GLU A 148 5.26 18.27 -5.26
CA GLU A 148 6.65 18.73 -5.37
C GLU A 148 7.67 17.59 -5.17
#